data_a70a54e58f38b25c8f10854e8f630aa4
#
_entry.id   a70a54e58f38b25c8f10854e8f630aa4
#
_cell.length_a   1.000
_cell.length_b   1.000
_cell.length_c   1.000
_cell.angle_alpha   90.00
_cell.angle_beta   90.00
_cell.angle_gamma   90.00
#
_symmetry.space_group_name_H-M   'P 1'
#
loop_
_entity.id
_entity.type
_entity.pdbx_description
1 polymer ?
#
loop_
_entity_poly.entity_id
_entity_poly.type
_entity_poly.pdbx_seq_one_letter_code
_entity_poly.pdbx_strand_id
1 'polypeptide(L)'
;MKYTRVLLKLSGEALIGSQGYGIDPEIVHSIAEDVAKVVASGTQLAIVVGGGNIFRGLKGSAAGMDRATADYVGMLATVMNAITLQDGLERAGVPTRVQTAIAMQEVAEPYIRRKAMRHLEKGRVVVFGAGCGNPFFTTDTTAALRAAEINADVVFKATKVDGVYDKDPAKHPDAVKHDHLSYQDVLSGELGVMDATAISLCKENNIPIVVFDLFEPGNIGKAVAGEPIGSRIGNPA
;
A
#
# COMPACT_ATOMS: atom_id res chain seq x y z
N MET A 1 1.71 0.59 21.57
CA MET A 1 1.84 0.67 20.10
C MET A 1 2.84 1.74 19.75
N LYS A 2 3.64 1.51 18.71
CA LYS A 2 4.65 2.47 18.26
C LYS A 2 4.06 3.53 17.31
N TYR A 3 3.06 3.13 16.52
CA TYR A 3 2.46 3.99 15.49
C TYR A 3 0.96 4.21 15.76
N THR A 4 0.52 5.46 15.67
CA THR A 4 -0.88 5.86 15.88
C THR A 4 -1.65 5.94 14.57
N ARG A 5 -1.01 6.44 13.51
CA ARG A 5 -1.59 6.55 12.17
C ARG A 5 -0.68 5.91 11.14
N VAL A 6 -1.21 4.94 10.43
CA VAL A 6 -0.47 4.10 9.49
C VAL A 6 -1.07 4.19 8.10
N LEU A 7 -0.21 4.27 7.08
CA LEU A 7 -0.61 4.02 5.71
C LEU A 7 -0.10 2.65 5.29
N LEU A 8 -1.00 1.73 5.00
CA LEU A 8 -0.72 0.38 4.48
C LEU A 8 -0.81 0.39 2.95
N LYS A 9 0.29 0.09 2.28
CA LYS A 9 0.32 -0.11 0.84
C LYS A 9 0.25 -1.60 0.51
N LEU A 10 -0.79 -1.99 -0.20
CA LEU A 10 -0.99 -3.33 -0.71
C LEU A 10 -0.70 -3.40 -2.21
N SER A 11 0.08 -4.39 -2.64
CA SER A 11 0.18 -4.71 -4.06
C SER A 11 -1.14 -5.32 -4.54
N GLY A 12 -1.61 -4.92 -5.73
CA GLY A 12 -2.75 -5.61 -6.34
C GLY A 12 -2.47 -7.11 -6.53
N GLU A 13 -1.23 -7.48 -6.81
CA GLU A 13 -0.83 -8.88 -6.93
C GLU A 13 -1.00 -9.70 -5.64
N ALA A 14 -1.03 -9.03 -4.49
CA ALA A 14 -1.32 -9.71 -3.24
C ALA A 14 -2.77 -10.20 -3.16
N LEU A 15 -3.69 -9.60 -3.93
CA LEU A 15 -5.10 -9.97 -3.96
C LEU A 15 -5.42 -11.14 -4.90
N ILE A 16 -4.46 -11.65 -5.67
CA ILE A 16 -4.68 -12.72 -6.65
C ILE A 16 -4.91 -14.09 -5.97
N GLY A 17 -4.27 -14.33 -4.82
CA GLY A 17 -4.26 -15.66 -4.21
C GLY A 17 -3.67 -16.71 -5.15
N SER A 18 -4.36 -17.84 -5.27
CA SER A 18 -4.00 -18.96 -6.15
C SER A 18 -4.57 -18.85 -7.58
N GLN A 19 -5.39 -17.83 -7.86
CA GLN A 19 -6.19 -17.76 -9.11
C GLN A 19 -5.43 -17.25 -10.33
N GLY A 20 -4.25 -16.66 -10.15
CA GLY A 20 -3.42 -16.11 -11.24
C GLY A 20 -3.90 -14.77 -11.82
N TYR A 21 -5.17 -14.38 -11.60
CA TYR A 21 -5.80 -13.12 -12.06
C TYR A 21 -7.01 -12.79 -11.17
N GLY A 22 -7.31 -11.49 -11.07
CA GLY A 22 -8.52 -11.04 -10.36
C GLY A 22 -8.30 -10.85 -8.86
N ILE A 23 -9.36 -11.04 -8.09
CA ILE A 23 -9.39 -10.83 -6.65
C ILE A 23 -9.86 -12.10 -5.98
N ASP A 24 -9.04 -12.65 -5.09
CA ASP A 24 -9.36 -13.83 -4.29
C ASP A 24 -10.11 -13.41 -3.03
N PRO A 25 -11.38 -13.86 -2.83
CA PRO A 25 -12.16 -13.50 -1.65
C PRO A 25 -11.54 -13.97 -0.32
N GLU A 26 -10.82 -15.09 -0.32
CA GLU A 26 -10.15 -15.61 0.90
C GLU A 26 -9.01 -14.69 1.34
N ILE A 27 -8.24 -14.17 0.37
CA ILE A 27 -7.19 -13.19 0.66
C ILE A 27 -7.79 -11.89 1.21
N VAL A 28 -8.88 -11.40 0.60
CA VAL A 28 -9.58 -10.21 1.08
C VAL A 28 -10.07 -10.42 2.51
N HIS A 29 -10.64 -11.60 2.81
CA HIS A 29 -11.10 -11.95 4.15
C HIS A 29 -9.94 -11.97 5.17
N SER A 30 -8.84 -12.63 4.84
CA SER A 30 -7.66 -12.68 5.72
C SER A 30 -7.08 -11.29 6.02
N ILE A 31 -6.96 -10.42 5.00
CA ILE A 31 -6.53 -9.03 5.18
C ILE A 31 -7.52 -8.27 6.08
N ALA A 32 -8.83 -8.47 5.87
CA ALA A 32 -9.85 -7.78 6.64
C ALA A 32 -9.83 -8.17 8.12
N GLU A 33 -9.60 -9.45 8.45
CA GLU A 33 -9.45 -9.90 9.83
C GLU A 33 -8.23 -9.29 10.53
N ASP A 34 -7.09 -9.24 9.86
CA ASP A 34 -5.87 -8.65 10.43
C ASP A 34 -6.02 -7.12 10.60
N VAL A 35 -6.64 -6.44 9.63
CA VAL A 35 -6.95 -5.02 9.74
C VAL A 35 -7.94 -4.75 10.88
N ALA A 36 -8.95 -5.61 11.06
CA ALA A 36 -9.91 -5.48 12.17
C ALA A 36 -9.21 -5.50 13.55
N LYS A 37 -8.26 -6.40 13.75
CA LYS A 37 -7.45 -6.48 14.99
C LYS A 37 -6.65 -5.20 15.22
N VAL A 38 -6.05 -4.66 14.15
CA VAL A 38 -5.27 -3.42 14.21
C VAL A 38 -6.14 -2.21 14.53
N VAL A 39 -7.30 -2.07 13.90
CA VAL A 39 -8.24 -0.96 14.15
C VAL A 39 -8.84 -1.06 15.56
N ALA A 40 -9.17 -2.26 16.02
CA ALA A 40 -9.67 -2.50 17.38
C ALA A 40 -8.64 -2.08 18.45
N SER A 41 -7.37 -2.07 18.13
CA SER A 41 -6.31 -1.58 19.03
C SER A 41 -6.20 -0.04 19.09
N GLY A 42 -7.02 0.70 18.33
CA GLY A 42 -7.06 2.17 18.30
C GLY A 42 -6.16 2.79 17.23
N THR A 43 -5.51 1.99 16.37
CA THR A 43 -4.68 2.48 15.28
C THR A 43 -5.56 3.06 14.16
N GLN A 44 -5.24 4.25 13.70
CA GLN A 44 -5.84 4.87 12.51
C GLN A 44 -5.17 4.31 11.26
N LEU A 45 -5.94 3.61 10.40
CA LEU A 45 -5.39 2.93 9.24
C LEU A 45 -5.95 3.49 7.92
N ALA A 46 -5.06 3.88 7.03
CA ALA A 46 -5.36 4.15 5.63
C ALA A 46 -4.72 3.08 4.74
N ILE A 47 -5.35 2.76 3.61
CA ILE A 47 -4.87 1.77 2.66
C ILE A 47 -4.74 2.39 1.28
N VAL A 48 -3.61 2.15 0.62
CA VAL A 48 -3.44 2.34 -0.83
C VAL A 48 -3.28 0.97 -1.47
N VAL A 49 -4.09 0.65 -2.45
CA VAL A 49 -4.05 -0.64 -3.15
C VAL A 49 -3.65 -0.47 -4.61
N GLY A 50 -2.77 -1.36 -5.10
CA GLY A 50 -2.41 -1.45 -6.51
C GLY A 50 -3.48 -2.11 -7.36
N GLY A 51 -3.35 -2.02 -8.70
CA GLY A 51 -4.28 -2.61 -9.68
C GLY A 51 -3.68 -3.75 -10.52
N GLY A 52 -2.45 -4.18 -10.22
CA GLY A 52 -1.68 -5.10 -11.05
C GLY A 52 -2.22 -6.53 -11.18
N ASN A 53 -3.18 -6.92 -10.34
CA ASN A 53 -3.95 -8.17 -10.43
C ASN A 53 -5.00 -8.15 -11.55
N ILE A 54 -5.44 -6.96 -11.96
CA ILE A 54 -6.47 -6.76 -12.98
C ILE A 54 -5.85 -6.19 -14.26
N PHE A 55 -5.06 -5.13 -14.14
CA PHE A 55 -4.41 -4.49 -15.28
C PHE A 55 -3.08 -3.86 -14.90
N ARG A 56 -2.06 -4.03 -15.78
CA ARG A 56 -0.74 -3.41 -15.63
C ARG A 56 -0.49 -2.44 -16.77
N GLY A 57 -0.46 -1.13 -16.45
CA GLY A 57 -0.27 -0.06 -17.42
C GLY A 57 0.99 -0.21 -18.28
N LEU A 58 2.13 -0.60 -17.67
CA LEU A 58 3.38 -0.86 -18.40
C LEU A 58 3.25 -1.99 -19.43
N LYS A 59 2.53 -3.08 -19.11
CA LYS A 59 2.28 -4.17 -20.06
C LYS A 59 1.31 -3.76 -21.17
N GLY A 60 0.27 -2.97 -20.83
CA GLY A 60 -0.66 -2.41 -21.82
C GLY A 60 0.05 -1.47 -22.79
N SER A 61 0.91 -0.59 -22.30
CA SER A 61 1.73 0.31 -23.13
C SER A 61 2.71 -0.47 -24.02
N ALA A 62 3.36 -1.50 -23.52
CA ALA A 62 4.23 -2.37 -24.31
C ALA A 62 3.47 -3.12 -25.42
N ALA A 63 2.15 -3.32 -25.27
CA ALA A 63 1.26 -3.90 -26.29
C ALA A 63 0.69 -2.88 -27.28
N GLY A 64 1.17 -1.60 -27.25
CA GLY A 64 0.78 -0.55 -28.20
C GLY A 64 -0.31 0.41 -27.71
N MET A 65 -0.79 0.27 -26.48
CA MET A 65 -1.70 1.25 -25.88
C MET A 65 -0.93 2.52 -25.50
N ASP A 66 -1.54 3.69 -25.69
CA ASP A 66 -0.99 4.94 -25.18
C ASP A 66 -0.72 4.84 -23.67
N ARG A 67 0.42 5.33 -23.21
CA ARG A 67 0.86 5.19 -21.82
C ARG A 67 -0.12 5.83 -20.83
N ALA A 68 -0.59 7.04 -21.12
CA ALA A 68 -1.52 7.73 -20.23
C ALA A 68 -2.86 6.98 -20.15
N THR A 69 -3.35 6.48 -21.29
CA THR A 69 -4.56 5.65 -21.36
C THR A 69 -4.40 4.36 -20.56
N ALA A 70 -3.26 3.67 -20.70
CA ALA A 70 -2.97 2.45 -19.94
C ALA A 70 -2.90 2.71 -18.43
N ASP A 71 -2.33 3.84 -18.01
CA ASP A 71 -2.28 4.23 -16.61
C ASP A 71 -3.68 4.55 -16.06
N TYR A 72 -4.57 5.18 -16.81
CA TYR A 72 -5.96 5.38 -16.41
C TYR A 72 -6.72 4.07 -16.25
N VAL A 73 -6.53 3.08 -17.12
CA VAL A 73 -7.11 1.75 -16.96
C VAL A 73 -6.57 1.10 -15.67
N GLY A 74 -5.28 1.23 -15.39
CA GLY A 74 -4.67 0.78 -14.13
C GLY A 74 -5.26 1.47 -12.89
N MET A 75 -5.55 2.77 -12.98
CA MET A 75 -6.22 3.51 -11.89
C MET A 75 -7.62 2.96 -11.63
N LEU A 76 -8.41 2.69 -12.67
CA LEU A 76 -9.73 2.07 -12.52
C LEU A 76 -9.64 0.67 -11.90
N ALA A 77 -8.63 -0.11 -12.25
CA ALA A 77 -8.35 -1.39 -11.61
C ALA A 77 -8.11 -1.25 -10.09
N THR A 78 -7.41 -0.19 -9.65
CA THR A 78 -7.26 0.06 -8.20
C THR A 78 -8.58 0.40 -7.52
N VAL A 79 -9.52 1.04 -8.22
CA VAL A 79 -10.86 1.33 -7.67
C VAL A 79 -11.65 0.06 -7.44
N MET A 80 -11.60 -0.89 -8.38
CA MET A 80 -12.24 -2.21 -8.20
C MET A 80 -11.69 -2.91 -6.95
N ASN A 81 -10.38 -2.93 -6.76
CA ASN A 81 -9.76 -3.49 -5.56
C ASN A 81 -10.17 -2.75 -4.29
N ALA A 82 -10.23 -1.41 -4.33
CA ALA A 82 -10.59 -0.59 -3.17
C ALA A 82 -12.03 -0.86 -2.70
N ILE A 83 -12.98 -1.01 -3.63
CA ILE A 83 -14.38 -1.32 -3.32
C ILE A 83 -14.51 -2.74 -2.74
N THR A 84 -13.80 -3.70 -3.32
CA THR A 84 -13.79 -5.08 -2.81
C THR A 84 -13.19 -5.16 -1.40
N LEU A 85 -12.10 -4.42 -1.15
CA LEU A 85 -11.52 -4.32 0.20
C LEU A 85 -12.50 -3.65 1.18
N GLN A 86 -13.22 -2.59 0.77
CA GLN A 86 -14.24 -1.97 1.61
C GLN A 86 -15.30 -2.99 2.02
N ASP A 87 -15.85 -3.74 1.09
CA ASP A 87 -16.87 -4.76 1.37
C ASP A 87 -16.32 -5.82 2.35
N GLY A 88 -15.10 -6.32 2.13
CA GLY A 88 -14.47 -7.29 3.02
C GLY A 88 -14.25 -6.73 4.43
N LEU A 89 -13.77 -5.49 4.55
CA LEU A 89 -13.54 -4.81 5.83
C LEU A 89 -14.86 -4.55 6.58
N GLU A 90 -15.90 -4.10 5.89
CA GLU A 90 -17.20 -3.85 6.50
C GLU A 90 -17.87 -5.16 6.96
N ARG A 91 -17.70 -6.27 6.23
CA ARG A 91 -18.10 -7.60 6.71
C ARG A 91 -17.35 -8.06 7.95
N ALA A 92 -16.10 -7.68 8.10
CA ALA A 92 -15.29 -7.91 9.31
C ALA A 92 -15.60 -6.92 10.45
N GLY A 93 -16.64 -6.07 10.30
CA GLY A 93 -17.06 -5.10 11.32
C GLY A 93 -16.24 -3.81 11.36
N VAL A 94 -15.43 -3.52 10.35
CA VAL A 94 -14.57 -2.33 10.28
C VAL A 94 -15.24 -1.26 9.41
N PRO A 95 -15.76 -0.17 9.96
CA PRO A 95 -16.32 0.92 9.17
C PRO A 95 -15.29 1.49 8.20
N THR A 96 -15.56 1.44 6.90
CA THR A 96 -14.59 1.79 5.87
C THR A 96 -15.16 2.82 4.90
N ARG A 97 -14.30 3.64 4.29
CA ARG A 97 -14.66 4.57 3.22
C ARG A 97 -13.65 4.49 2.10
N VAL A 98 -14.13 4.35 0.86
CA VAL A 98 -13.30 4.49 -0.33
C VAL A 98 -13.29 5.95 -0.76
N GLN A 99 -12.10 6.49 -1.00
CA GLN A 99 -11.90 7.80 -1.61
C GLN A 99 -11.08 7.69 -2.88
N THR A 100 -11.53 8.32 -3.96
CA THR A 100 -10.88 8.23 -5.28
C THR A 100 -10.33 9.56 -5.74
N ALA A 101 -9.17 9.52 -6.39
CA ALA A 101 -8.54 10.69 -7.00
C ALA A 101 -9.21 11.12 -8.32
N ILE A 102 -9.96 10.20 -8.96
CA ILE A 102 -10.79 10.49 -10.13
C ILE A 102 -12.25 10.57 -9.65
N ALA A 103 -12.98 11.62 -10.03
CA ALA A 103 -14.36 11.81 -9.62
C ALA A 103 -15.28 10.69 -10.17
N MET A 104 -15.93 9.96 -9.28
CA MET A 104 -16.90 8.90 -9.58
C MET A 104 -17.88 8.77 -8.40
N GLN A 105 -18.66 9.81 -8.18
CA GLN A 105 -19.45 10.05 -6.95
C GLN A 105 -20.49 8.96 -6.67
N GLU A 106 -20.95 8.24 -7.69
CA GLU A 106 -21.89 7.12 -7.58
C GLU A 106 -21.25 5.88 -6.95
N VAL A 107 -19.91 5.80 -6.94
CA VAL A 107 -19.15 4.61 -6.53
C VAL A 107 -18.30 4.85 -5.29
N ALA A 108 -17.68 6.04 -5.18
CA ALA A 108 -16.77 6.36 -4.09
C ALA A 108 -16.74 7.87 -3.81
N GLU A 109 -16.32 8.23 -2.60
CA GLU A 109 -16.15 9.64 -2.26
C GLU A 109 -14.99 10.25 -3.05
N PRO A 110 -15.10 11.51 -3.53
CA PRO A 110 -13.95 12.23 -4.04
C PRO A 110 -12.92 12.44 -2.92
N TYR A 111 -11.63 12.27 -3.25
CA TYR A 111 -10.57 12.50 -2.28
C TYR A 111 -10.53 13.97 -1.85
N ILE A 112 -10.70 14.20 -0.57
CA ILE A 112 -10.49 15.49 0.09
C ILE A 112 -9.70 15.20 1.38
N ARG A 113 -8.49 15.75 1.48
CA ARG A 113 -7.57 15.52 2.60
C ARG A 113 -8.25 15.61 3.98
N ARG A 114 -8.99 16.70 4.22
CA ARG A 114 -9.68 16.91 5.52
C ARG A 114 -10.76 15.86 5.79
N LYS A 115 -11.42 15.35 4.75
CA LYS A 115 -12.41 14.28 4.85
C LYS A 115 -11.75 12.95 5.23
N ALA A 116 -10.62 12.62 4.57
CA ALA A 116 -9.83 11.45 4.91
C ALA A 116 -9.38 11.48 6.38
N MET A 117 -8.78 12.58 6.81
CA MET A 117 -8.37 12.75 8.21
C MET A 117 -9.55 12.59 9.18
N ARG A 118 -10.70 13.18 8.87
CA ARG A 118 -11.90 13.07 9.72
C ARG A 118 -12.44 11.64 9.79
N HIS A 119 -12.33 10.85 8.72
CA HIS A 119 -12.67 9.43 8.77
C HIS A 119 -11.73 8.66 9.70
N LEU A 120 -10.42 8.86 9.56
CA LEU A 120 -9.42 8.23 10.41
C LEU A 120 -9.61 8.57 11.90
N GLU A 121 -9.85 9.83 12.22
CA GLU A 121 -10.15 10.30 13.60
C GLU A 121 -11.41 9.64 14.19
N LYS A 122 -12.36 9.24 13.35
CA LYS A 122 -13.57 8.51 13.76
C LYS A 122 -13.39 7.00 13.83
N GLY A 123 -12.15 6.49 13.71
CA GLY A 123 -11.84 5.07 13.72
C GLY A 123 -12.30 4.33 12.47
N ARG A 124 -12.52 5.03 11.34
CA ARG A 124 -12.83 4.42 10.05
C ARG A 124 -11.56 4.16 9.28
N VAL A 125 -11.50 3.05 8.57
CA VAL A 125 -10.46 2.83 7.56
C VAL A 125 -10.77 3.66 6.31
N VAL A 126 -9.75 4.25 5.71
CA VAL A 126 -9.86 4.92 4.41
C VAL A 126 -9.08 4.12 3.38
N VAL A 127 -9.74 3.69 2.31
CA VAL A 127 -9.09 3.02 1.18
C VAL A 127 -9.00 4.01 0.02
N PHE A 128 -7.80 4.29 -0.45
CA PHE A 128 -7.56 5.20 -1.57
C PHE A 128 -7.51 4.46 -2.89
N GLY A 129 -8.42 4.79 -3.80
CA GLY A 129 -8.48 4.30 -5.17
C GLY A 129 -8.06 5.35 -6.20
N ALA A 130 -7.85 4.94 -7.44
CA ALA A 130 -7.42 5.74 -8.58
C ALA A 130 -6.03 6.41 -8.41
N GLY A 131 -5.17 5.84 -7.59
CA GLY A 131 -3.81 6.35 -7.41
C GLY A 131 -3.78 7.81 -6.95
N CYS A 132 -2.90 8.61 -7.55
CA CYS A 132 -2.86 10.07 -7.37
C CYS A 132 -3.76 10.82 -8.38
N GLY A 133 -4.41 10.11 -9.32
CA GLY A 133 -5.25 10.71 -10.38
C GLY A 133 -4.48 11.15 -11.60
N ASN A 134 -3.17 11.00 -11.63
CA ASN A 134 -2.30 11.41 -12.73
C ASN A 134 -1.57 10.21 -13.34
N PRO A 135 -1.52 10.10 -14.68
CA PRO A 135 -0.66 9.13 -15.36
C PRO A 135 0.82 9.28 -14.97
N PHE A 136 1.63 8.28 -15.30
CA PHE A 136 3.08 8.21 -15.08
C PHE A 136 3.52 7.99 -13.62
N PHE A 137 2.62 8.03 -12.65
CA PHE A 137 2.90 7.74 -11.25
C PHE A 137 2.44 6.34 -10.85
N THR A 138 3.17 5.73 -9.94
CA THR A 138 2.83 4.42 -9.40
C THR A 138 1.97 4.51 -8.14
N THR A 139 1.49 3.38 -7.66
CA THR A 139 0.83 3.31 -6.35
C THR A 139 1.81 3.41 -5.18
N ASP A 140 3.11 3.22 -5.38
CA ASP A 140 4.13 3.49 -4.37
C ASP A 140 4.27 5.00 -4.16
N THR A 141 4.39 5.80 -5.23
CA THR A 141 4.33 7.27 -5.15
C THR A 141 3.02 7.75 -4.51
N THR A 142 1.89 7.13 -4.87
CA THR A 142 0.60 7.45 -4.25
C THR A 142 0.62 7.19 -2.75
N ALA A 143 1.19 6.07 -2.30
CA ALA A 143 1.28 5.75 -0.88
C ALA A 143 2.10 6.79 -0.10
N ALA A 144 3.25 7.19 -0.63
CA ALA A 144 4.07 8.24 -0.03
C ALA A 144 3.33 9.59 0.05
N LEU A 145 2.66 9.99 -1.05
CA LEU A 145 1.88 11.23 -1.10
C LEU A 145 0.73 11.21 -0.07
N ARG A 146 -0.07 10.16 -0.05
CA ARG A 146 -1.20 10.04 0.89
C ARG A 146 -0.71 9.99 2.33
N ALA A 147 0.40 9.29 2.61
CA ALA A 147 1.00 9.26 3.94
C ALA A 147 1.37 10.67 4.44
N ALA A 148 2.03 11.47 3.60
CA ALA A 148 2.36 12.86 3.92
C ALA A 148 1.09 13.71 4.14
N GLU A 149 0.10 13.60 3.25
CA GLU A 149 -1.13 14.39 3.32
C GLU A 149 -1.97 14.08 4.58
N ILE A 150 -2.02 12.83 5.03
CA ILE A 150 -2.79 12.43 6.22
C ILE A 150 -1.97 12.48 7.51
N ASN A 151 -0.72 12.90 7.46
CA ASN A 151 0.23 12.87 8.59
C ASN A 151 0.38 11.45 9.17
N ALA A 152 0.67 10.48 8.32
CA ALA A 152 0.94 9.11 8.77
C ALA A 152 2.33 9.03 9.43
N ASP A 153 2.44 8.24 10.50
CA ASP A 153 3.70 8.02 11.21
C ASP A 153 4.65 7.12 10.43
N VAL A 154 4.11 6.32 9.50
CA VAL A 154 4.84 5.28 8.77
C VAL A 154 4.08 4.84 7.52
N VAL A 155 4.81 4.41 6.49
CA VAL A 155 4.28 3.64 5.37
C VAL A 155 4.65 2.18 5.55
N PHE A 156 3.67 1.30 5.59
CA PHE A 156 3.84 -0.14 5.54
C PHE A 156 3.70 -0.62 4.10
N LYS A 157 4.78 -1.19 3.56
CA LYS A 157 4.74 -1.87 2.26
C LYS A 157 4.62 -3.37 2.50
N ALA A 158 3.40 -3.86 2.44
CA ALA A 158 3.10 -5.28 2.55
C ALA A 158 3.27 -5.97 1.18
N THR A 159 4.13 -6.97 1.12
CA THR A 159 4.57 -7.64 -0.10
C THR A 159 4.52 -9.17 0.04
N LYS A 160 5.06 -9.89 -0.95
CA LYS A 160 5.24 -11.36 -0.92
C LYS A 160 6.62 -11.78 -0.39
N VAL A 161 7.45 -10.82 -0.01
CA VAL A 161 8.78 -11.06 0.55
C VAL A 161 8.88 -10.43 1.94
N ASP A 162 9.67 -11.01 2.78
CA ASP A 162 9.78 -10.66 4.20
C ASP A 162 10.71 -9.46 4.48
N GLY A 163 11.14 -8.74 3.44
CA GLY A 163 11.99 -7.56 3.58
C GLY A 163 12.65 -7.11 2.30
N VAL A 164 13.67 -6.27 2.45
CA VAL A 164 14.50 -5.74 1.36
C VAL A 164 15.80 -6.52 1.29
N TYR A 165 16.18 -6.93 0.08
CA TYR A 165 17.39 -7.71 -0.19
C TYR A 165 18.32 -6.95 -1.12
N ASP A 166 19.60 -7.30 -1.08
CA ASP A 166 20.63 -6.79 -2.01
C ASP A 166 20.38 -7.24 -3.47
N LYS A 167 19.65 -8.33 -3.65
CA LYS A 167 19.25 -8.91 -4.95
C LYS A 167 17.98 -9.74 -4.79
N ASP A 168 17.35 -10.11 -5.90
CA ASP A 168 16.09 -10.87 -5.90
C ASP A 168 16.25 -12.25 -5.22
N PRO A 169 15.67 -12.48 -4.02
CA PRO A 169 15.82 -13.74 -3.29
C PRO A 169 15.19 -14.94 -4.01
N ALA A 170 14.23 -14.70 -4.91
CA ALA A 170 13.63 -15.77 -5.70
C ALA A 170 14.57 -16.33 -6.77
N LYS A 171 15.56 -15.53 -7.20
CA LYS A 171 16.55 -15.91 -8.21
C LYS A 171 17.92 -16.22 -7.61
N HIS A 172 18.21 -15.68 -6.44
CA HIS A 172 19.51 -15.74 -5.78
C HIS A 172 19.37 -16.27 -4.36
N PRO A 173 19.62 -17.56 -4.11
CA PRO A 173 19.54 -18.16 -2.77
C PRO A 173 20.51 -17.55 -1.75
N ASP A 174 21.55 -16.85 -2.24
CA ASP A 174 22.56 -16.15 -1.47
C ASP A 174 22.23 -14.65 -1.26
N ALA A 175 20.99 -14.23 -1.54
CA ALA A 175 20.54 -12.86 -1.30
C ALA A 175 20.56 -12.54 0.20
N VAL A 176 21.08 -11.38 0.54
CA VAL A 176 21.20 -10.91 1.93
C VAL A 176 20.09 -9.90 2.23
N LYS A 177 19.31 -10.19 3.28
CA LYS A 177 18.28 -9.28 3.76
C LYS A 177 18.90 -8.15 4.57
N HIS A 178 18.42 -6.94 4.38
CA HIS A 178 18.77 -5.77 5.16
C HIS A 178 17.69 -5.51 6.23
N ASP A 179 18.05 -5.48 7.49
CA ASP A 179 17.11 -5.14 8.57
C ASP A 179 16.81 -3.64 8.60
N HIS A 180 17.83 -2.82 8.28
CA HIS A 180 17.73 -1.36 8.25
C HIS A 180 18.50 -0.77 7.07
N LEU A 181 17.90 0.20 6.40
CA LEU A 181 18.46 0.97 5.28
C LEU A 181 18.17 2.46 5.47
N SER A 182 19.11 3.31 5.09
CA SER A 182 18.79 4.72 4.89
C SER A 182 18.03 4.91 3.56
N TYR A 183 17.30 6.02 3.42
CA TYR A 183 16.71 6.38 2.12
C TYR A 183 17.77 6.50 1.02
N GLN A 184 18.98 6.97 1.39
CA GLN A 184 20.08 7.13 0.44
C GLN A 184 20.59 5.77 -0.05
N ASP A 185 20.69 4.76 0.83
CA ASP A 185 21.10 3.41 0.43
C ASP A 185 20.13 2.81 -0.60
N VAL A 186 18.82 3.02 -0.39
CA VAL A 186 17.81 2.55 -1.34
C VAL A 186 17.91 3.27 -2.68
N LEU A 187 18.10 4.60 -2.68
CA LEU A 187 18.19 5.39 -3.91
C LEU A 187 19.48 5.10 -4.68
N SER A 188 20.63 5.03 -4.01
CA SER A 188 21.94 4.83 -4.65
C SER A 188 22.19 3.37 -5.02
N GLY A 189 21.63 2.43 -4.25
CA GLY A 189 21.72 1.01 -4.52
C GLY A 189 20.71 0.50 -5.55
N GLU A 190 19.83 1.38 -6.06
CA GLU A 190 18.73 1.00 -6.97
C GLU A 190 17.93 -0.20 -6.47
N LEU A 191 17.84 -0.34 -5.14
CA LEU A 191 17.09 -1.44 -4.53
C LEU A 191 15.62 -1.31 -4.89
N GLY A 192 15.05 -2.31 -5.54
CA GLY A 192 13.70 -2.33 -6.11
C GLY A 192 12.56 -2.34 -5.09
N VAL A 193 12.70 -1.61 -4.00
CA VAL A 193 11.72 -1.54 -2.91
C VAL A 193 10.49 -0.76 -3.31
N MET A 194 10.69 0.49 -3.71
CA MET A 194 9.68 1.43 -4.20
C MET A 194 10.30 2.27 -5.32
N ASP A 195 9.48 2.96 -6.10
CA ASP A 195 10.04 3.90 -7.07
C ASP A 195 10.76 5.07 -6.39
N ALA A 196 11.74 5.66 -7.10
CA ALA A 196 12.60 6.72 -6.55
C ALA A 196 11.80 7.95 -6.09
N THR A 197 10.68 8.26 -6.75
CA THR A 197 9.79 9.37 -6.39
C THR A 197 9.17 9.12 -5.01
N ALA A 198 8.71 7.89 -4.76
CA ALA A 198 8.14 7.52 -3.45
C ALA A 198 9.18 7.60 -2.33
N ILE A 199 10.39 7.07 -2.56
CA ILE A 199 11.49 7.13 -1.59
C ILE A 199 11.89 8.58 -1.29
N SER A 200 12.02 9.42 -2.33
CA SER A 200 12.36 10.84 -2.18
C SER A 200 11.30 11.58 -1.37
N LEU A 201 10.03 11.35 -1.65
CA LEU A 201 8.93 12.00 -0.93
C LEU A 201 8.89 11.56 0.55
N CYS A 202 9.10 10.28 0.83
CA CYS A 202 9.20 9.79 2.21
C CYS A 202 10.42 10.39 2.93
N LYS A 203 11.57 10.50 2.26
CA LYS A 203 12.79 11.12 2.79
C LYS A 203 12.55 12.58 3.19
N GLU A 204 11.99 13.39 2.28
CA GLU A 204 11.72 14.82 2.50
C GLU A 204 10.76 15.08 3.67
N ASN A 205 9.80 14.16 3.88
CA ASN A 205 8.81 14.26 4.95
C ASN A 205 9.17 13.44 6.19
N ASN A 206 10.34 12.81 6.26
CA ASN A 206 10.82 11.96 7.35
C ASN A 206 9.83 10.83 7.70
N ILE A 207 9.16 10.26 6.70
CA ILE A 207 8.20 9.17 6.88
C ILE A 207 8.92 7.83 6.70
N PRO A 208 9.15 7.05 7.75
CA PRO A 208 9.78 5.74 7.63
C PRO A 208 8.92 4.78 6.83
N ILE A 209 9.58 3.81 6.18
CA ILE A 209 8.93 2.74 5.45
C ILE A 209 9.30 1.42 6.12
N VAL A 210 8.34 0.53 6.31
CA VAL A 210 8.58 -0.85 6.77
C VAL A 210 8.06 -1.81 5.71
N VAL A 211 8.95 -2.68 5.23
CA VAL A 211 8.64 -3.69 4.20
C VAL A 211 8.58 -5.05 4.86
N PHE A 212 7.47 -5.77 4.71
CA PHE A 212 7.27 -7.06 5.34
C PHE A 212 6.36 -7.98 4.51
N ASP A 213 6.38 -9.28 4.84
CA ASP A 213 5.50 -10.27 4.23
C ASP A 213 4.06 -10.11 4.73
N LEU A 214 3.13 -9.89 3.78
CA LEU A 214 1.70 -9.76 4.04
C LEU A 214 1.06 -11.10 4.44
N PHE A 215 1.57 -12.20 3.93
CA PHE A 215 0.95 -13.53 4.08
C PHE A 215 1.32 -14.24 5.37
N GLU A 216 2.26 -13.72 6.11
CA GLU A 216 2.54 -14.20 7.47
C GLU A 216 1.49 -13.63 8.43
N PRO A 217 0.65 -14.49 9.05
CA PRO A 217 -0.47 -14.04 9.89
C PRO A 217 -0.03 -13.13 11.03
N GLY A 218 -0.77 -12.02 11.20
CA GLY A 218 -0.53 -11.04 12.26
C GLY A 218 0.60 -10.05 12.00
N ASN A 219 1.30 -10.13 10.86
CA ASN A 219 2.42 -9.21 10.58
C ASN A 219 2.00 -7.75 10.53
N ILE A 220 0.77 -7.42 10.08
CA ILE A 220 0.27 -6.04 10.13
C ILE A 220 0.24 -5.56 11.59
N GLY A 221 -0.26 -6.37 12.51
CA GLY A 221 -0.30 -6.07 13.94
C GLY A 221 1.09 -5.93 14.57
N LYS A 222 2.01 -6.85 14.26
CA LYS A 222 3.41 -6.79 14.73
C LYS A 222 4.11 -5.52 14.23
N ALA A 223 3.90 -5.14 12.95
CA ALA A 223 4.43 -3.89 12.39
C ALA A 223 3.91 -2.67 13.14
N VAL A 224 2.61 -2.60 13.44
CA VAL A 224 1.98 -1.51 14.21
C VAL A 224 2.52 -1.45 15.64
N ALA A 225 2.76 -2.59 16.26
CA ALA A 225 3.39 -2.68 17.58
C ALA A 225 4.86 -2.19 17.55
N GLY A 226 5.47 -2.16 16.37
CA GLY A 226 6.87 -1.77 16.17
C GLY A 226 7.85 -2.90 16.45
N GLU A 227 7.38 -4.14 16.36
CA GLU A 227 8.24 -5.31 16.44
C GLU A 227 9.23 -5.33 15.27
N PRO A 228 10.43 -5.93 15.46
CA PRO A 228 11.47 -5.98 14.43
C PRO A 228 11.11 -7.02 13.35
N ILE A 229 10.11 -6.71 12.54
CA ILE A 229 9.74 -7.53 11.38
C ILE A 229 10.15 -6.85 10.08
N GLY A 230 10.51 -7.64 9.10
CA GLY A 230 10.84 -7.13 7.77
C GLY A 230 12.09 -6.25 7.72
N SER A 231 12.04 -5.24 6.86
CA SER A 231 13.11 -4.24 6.69
C SER A 231 12.57 -2.83 6.93
N ARG A 232 13.31 -2.03 7.69
CA ARG A 232 12.98 -0.62 7.94
C ARG A 232 13.85 0.30 7.09
N ILE A 233 13.22 1.23 6.38
CA ILE A 233 13.89 2.31 5.65
C ILE A 233 13.58 3.62 6.34
N GLY A 234 14.62 4.39 6.64
CA GLY A 234 14.48 5.68 7.31
C GLY A 234 15.79 6.20 7.84
N ASN A 235 15.76 7.40 8.42
CA ASN A 235 16.90 7.90 9.16
C ASN A 235 17.16 7.02 10.40
N PRO A 236 18.41 6.86 10.83
CA PRO A 236 18.71 6.22 12.11
C PRO A 236 17.87 6.85 13.23
N ALA A 237 17.42 6.01 14.16
CA ALA A 237 16.64 6.46 15.31
C ALA A 237 17.53 7.21 16.31
#